data_e79e725a27154f17188ba7f8179457c0
#
_entry.id   e79e725a27154f17188ba7f8179457c0
#
_cell.length_a   1.000
_cell.length_b   1.000
_cell.length_c   1.000
_cell.angle_alpha   90.00
_cell.angle_beta   90.00
_cell.angle_gamma   90.00
#
_symmetry.space_group_name_H-M   'P 1'
#
loop_
_entity.id
_entity.type
_entity.pdbx_description
1 polymer ?
#
loop_
_entity_poly.entity_id
_entity_poly.type
_entity_poly.pdbx_seq_one_letter_code
_entity_poly.pdbx_strand_id
1 'polypeptide(L)'
;MFFETERLVLREFQETDFADFCEFVMDPERNRMMGNYEVNSADDARDLLEWFLHGEKRAYAIVYKENGKVIGDLTVYDSPPVENLLQLAGKTGRALSFSISRAYRRKGLAAEAVTAVIRHLFDVEGVDYVNSGYLDFNAPSRELHQKLGFTYLTTQSFRREDGPELTSIEMILWKK
;
A
#
# COMPACT_ATOMS: atom_id res chain seq x y z
N MET A 1 3.93 4.79 14.75
CA MET A 1 2.64 5.49 14.58
C MET A 1 1.52 4.46 14.68
N PHE A 2 0.35 4.81 15.20
CA PHE A 2 -0.72 3.86 15.48
C PHE A 2 -2.05 4.46 15.01
N PHE A 3 -2.82 3.69 14.26
CA PHE A 3 -4.18 4.08 13.86
C PHE A 3 -5.17 3.03 14.33
N GLU A 4 -6.26 3.48 14.85
CA GLU A 4 -7.37 2.63 15.24
C GLU A 4 -8.63 3.04 14.49
N THR A 5 -9.32 2.05 13.91
CA THR A 5 -10.57 2.22 13.20
C THR A 5 -11.65 1.34 13.86
N GLU A 6 -12.83 1.25 13.27
CA GLU A 6 -13.88 0.38 13.79
C GLU A 6 -13.45 -1.09 13.87
N ARG A 7 -12.82 -1.61 12.79
CA ARG A 7 -12.48 -3.04 12.66
C ARG A 7 -10.98 -3.34 12.64
N LEU A 8 -10.12 -2.31 12.52
CA LEU A 8 -8.70 -2.48 12.29
C LEU A 8 -7.85 -1.75 13.32
N VAL A 9 -6.65 -2.28 13.51
CA VAL A 9 -5.50 -1.60 14.11
C VAL A 9 -4.39 -1.58 13.07
N LEU A 10 -3.84 -0.40 12.77
CA LEU A 10 -2.64 -0.25 11.97
C LEU A 10 -1.50 0.15 12.90
N ARG A 11 -0.49 -0.69 12.99
CA ARG A 11 0.68 -0.51 13.84
C ARG A 11 1.96 -0.91 13.09
N GLU A 12 3.09 -0.56 13.61
CA GLU A 12 4.37 -1.07 13.13
C GLU A 12 4.40 -2.60 13.19
N PHE A 13 5.09 -3.21 12.23
CA PHE A 13 5.31 -4.65 12.24
C PHE A 13 6.12 -5.09 13.44
N GLN A 14 5.98 -6.34 13.83
CA GLN A 14 6.72 -7.01 14.90
C GLN A 14 7.23 -8.36 14.40
N GLU A 15 8.32 -8.85 14.97
CA GLU A 15 8.86 -10.18 14.67
C GLU A 15 7.81 -11.29 14.81
N THR A 16 6.93 -11.14 15.79
CA THR A 16 5.84 -12.08 16.06
C THR A 16 4.77 -12.14 14.98
N ASP A 17 4.76 -11.19 14.05
CA ASP A 17 3.80 -11.16 12.93
C ASP A 17 4.18 -12.14 11.81
N PHE A 18 5.37 -12.73 11.85
CA PHE A 18 5.94 -13.49 10.75
C PHE A 18 5.02 -14.59 10.19
N ALA A 19 4.32 -15.33 11.05
CA ALA A 19 3.43 -16.40 10.61
C ALA A 19 2.25 -15.87 9.77
N ASP A 20 1.56 -14.83 10.27
CA ASP A 20 0.46 -14.20 9.55
C ASP A 20 0.97 -13.46 8.29
N PHE A 21 2.16 -12.85 8.37
CA PHE A 21 2.82 -12.18 7.27
C PHE A 21 3.08 -13.14 6.10
N CYS A 22 3.70 -14.31 6.36
CA CYS A 22 3.92 -15.34 5.35
C CYS A 22 2.61 -15.77 4.67
N GLU A 23 1.53 -15.92 5.43
CA GLU A 23 0.24 -16.38 4.90
C GLU A 23 -0.26 -15.50 3.74
N PHE A 24 -0.06 -14.17 3.81
CA PHE A 24 -0.57 -13.29 2.75
C PHE A 24 0.50 -12.82 1.76
N VAL A 25 1.78 -12.68 2.14
CA VAL A 25 2.81 -12.20 1.19
C VAL A 25 3.22 -13.26 0.18
N MET A 26 3.11 -14.53 0.53
CA MET A 26 3.39 -15.67 -0.36
C MET A 26 2.20 -16.01 -1.29
N ASP A 27 1.08 -15.29 -1.24
CA ASP A 27 -0.03 -15.49 -2.18
C ASP A 27 0.40 -15.06 -3.61
N PRO A 28 0.44 -16.00 -4.59
CA PRO A 28 0.86 -15.69 -5.95
C PRO A 28 0.00 -14.61 -6.63
N GLU A 29 -1.29 -14.54 -6.30
CA GLU A 29 -2.18 -13.50 -6.81
C GLU A 29 -1.77 -12.12 -6.28
N ARG A 30 -1.44 -12.02 -4.98
CA ARG A 30 -0.89 -10.79 -4.40
C ARG A 30 0.40 -10.37 -5.12
N ASN A 31 1.35 -11.28 -5.27
CA ASN A 31 2.62 -11.01 -5.94
C ASN A 31 2.41 -10.50 -7.37
N ARG A 32 1.50 -11.12 -8.11
CA ARG A 32 1.13 -10.65 -9.45
C ARG A 32 0.53 -9.24 -9.42
N MET A 33 -0.36 -8.95 -8.43
CA MET A 33 -1.04 -7.65 -8.33
C MET A 33 -0.14 -6.52 -7.82
N MET A 34 0.89 -6.85 -7.03
CA MET A 34 1.85 -5.85 -6.53
C MET A 34 2.92 -5.48 -7.58
N GLY A 35 3.28 -6.40 -8.45
CA GLY A 35 4.17 -6.15 -9.58
C GLY A 35 5.65 -5.92 -9.27
N ASN A 36 6.03 -5.83 -8.01
CA ASN A 36 7.38 -5.42 -7.62
C ASN A 36 8.28 -6.60 -7.24
N TYR A 37 8.03 -7.19 -6.10
CA TYR A 37 8.84 -8.24 -5.50
C TYR A 37 8.01 -9.50 -5.34
N GLU A 38 8.52 -10.62 -5.87
CA GLU A 38 7.86 -11.91 -5.70
C GLU A 38 8.38 -12.59 -4.44
N VAL A 39 7.47 -12.93 -3.55
CA VAL A 39 7.75 -13.67 -2.32
C VAL A 39 7.34 -15.13 -2.54
N ASN A 40 8.32 -15.98 -2.83
CA ASN A 40 8.09 -17.37 -3.21
C ASN A 40 8.53 -18.38 -2.12
N SER A 41 9.23 -17.90 -1.11
CA SER A 41 9.76 -18.71 -0.02
C SER A 41 9.59 -18.02 1.35
N ALA A 42 9.76 -18.79 2.42
CA ALA A 42 9.79 -18.23 3.76
C ALA A 42 10.99 -17.30 3.99
N ASP A 43 12.11 -17.53 3.30
CA ASP A 43 13.29 -16.68 3.36
C ASP A 43 13.00 -15.33 2.68
N ASP A 44 12.38 -15.31 1.49
CA ASP A 44 11.94 -14.07 0.84
C ASP A 44 10.96 -13.29 1.74
N ALA A 45 10.04 -14.01 2.41
CA ALA A 45 9.08 -13.39 3.32
C ALA A 45 9.79 -12.78 4.54
N ARG A 46 10.86 -13.41 5.05
CA ARG A 46 11.66 -12.89 6.14
C ARG A 46 12.40 -11.64 5.71
N ASP A 47 13.06 -11.64 4.57
CA ASP A 47 13.78 -10.48 4.03
C ASP A 47 12.82 -9.29 3.84
N LEU A 48 11.60 -9.54 3.36
CA LEU A 48 10.58 -8.51 3.23
C LEU A 48 10.09 -7.99 4.59
N LEU A 49 9.92 -8.87 5.59
CA LEU A 49 9.55 -8.45 6.94
C LEU A 49 10.66 -7.61 7.59
N GLU A 50 11.93 -8.03 7.47
CA GLU A 50 13.09 -7.25 7.92
C GLU A 50 13.11 -5.84 7.30
N TRP A 51 12.80 -5.76 6.02
CA TRP A 51 12.69 -4.47 5.35
C TRP A 51 11.54 -3.61 5.91
N PHE A 52 10.41 -4.21 6.34
CA PHE A 52 9.33 -3.49 7.00
C PHE A 52 9.66 -3.08 8.44
N LEU A 53 10.45 -3.89 9.15
CA LEU A 53 10.88 -3.63 10.52
C LEU A 53 11.94 -2.51 10.61
N HIS A 54 12.90 -2.51 9.67
CA HIS A 54 14.13 -1.71 9.77
C HIS A 54 14.34 -0.73 8.61
N GLY A 55 13.47 -0.73 7.60
CA GLY A 55 13.58 0.15 6.45
C GLY A 55 13.26 1.61 6.80
N GLU A 56 13.74 2.54 5.97
CA GLU A 56 13.51 3.98 6.11
C GLU A 56 12.05 4.41 5.87
N LYS A 57 11.17 3.47 5.52
CA LYS A 57 9.78 3.73 5.14
C LYS A 57 8.84 3.38 6.28
N ARG A 58 7.72 4.09 6.34
CA ARG A 58 6.68 3.86 7.34
C ARG A 58 5.76 2.73 6.88
N ALA A 59 6.06 1.49 7.29
CA ALA A 59 5.26 0.31 7.00
C ALA A 59 4.39 -0.07 8.20
N TYR A 60 3.11 -0.32 7.93
CA TYR A 60 2.11 -0.68 8.94
C TYR A 60 1.54 -2.06 8.66
N ALA A 61 1.51 -2.91 9.68
CA ALA A 61 0.70 -4.10 9.72
C ALA A 61 -0.78 -3.70 9.86
N ILE A 62 -1.64 -4.24 9.02
CA ILE A 62 -3.09 -4.11 9.14
C ILE A 62 -3.59 -5.29 9.96
N VAL A 63 -3.96 -5.04 11.21
CA VAL A 63 -4.44 -6.07 12.15
C VAL A 63 -5.96 -6.04 12.22
N TYR A 64 -6.59 -7.20 12.03
CA TYR A 64 -8.04 -7.34 12.13
C TYR A 64 -8.45 -7.61 13.58
N LYS A 65 -9.23 -6.70 14.16
CA LYS A 65 -9.56 -6.72 15.60
C LYS A 65 -10.30 -7.98 16.06
N GLU A 66 -11.13 -8.56 15.19
CA GLU A 66 -11.96 -9.71 15.54
C GLU A 66 -11.14 -10.94 15.94
N ASN A 67 -9.97 -11.13 15.35
CA ASN A 67 -9.14 -12.31 15.62
C ASN A 67 -7.65 -12.01 15.89
N GLY A 68 -7.26 -10.74 15.89
CA GLY A 68 -5.88 -10.31 16.14
C GLY A 68 -4.87 -10.60 15.02
N LYS A 69 -5.32 -11.16 13.87
CA LYS A 69 -4.42 -11.50 12.77
C LYS A 69 -3.92 -10.28 12.00
N VAL A 70 -2.68 -10.33 11.57
CA VAL A 70 -2.17 -9.43 10.53
C VAL A 70 -2.72 -9.89 9.17
N ILE A 71 -3.53 -9.04 8.55
CA ILE A 71 -4.26 -9.38 7.32
C ILE A 71 -3.77 -8.60 6.10
N GLY A 72 -2.74 -7.78 6.25
CA GLY A 72 -2.22 -6.98 5.15
C GLY A 72 -1.18 -5.99 5.61
N ASP A 73 -0.73 -5.19 4.66
CA ASP A 73 0.26 -4.13 4.84
C ASP A 73 -0.21 -2.81 4.24
N LEU A 74 0.28 -1.71 4.79
CA LEU A 74 0.19 -0.38 4.21
C LEU A 74 1.51 0.35 4.43
N THR A 75 2.11 0.85 3.36
CA THR A 75 3.37 1.59 3.41
C THR A 75 3.15 3.03 2.94
N VAL A 76 3.75 3.97 3.68
CA VAL A 76 3.80 5.39 3.33
C VAL A 76 5.22 5.75 2.91
N TYR A 77 5.36 6.31 1.73
CA TYR A 77 6.62 6.78 1.15
C TYR A 77 6.70 8.30 1.22
N ASP A 78 7.85 8.83 1.60
CA ASP A 78 8.05 10.27 1.75
C ASP A 78 8.15 11.02 0.42
N SER A 79 8.54 10.34 -0.65
CA SER A 79 8.56 10.89 -2.00
C SER A 79 7.65 10.09 -2.91
N PRO A 80 6.69 10.72 -3.59
CA PRO A 80 5.94 10.05 -4.63
C PRO A 80 6.86 9.74 -5.82
N PRO A 81 6.69 8.58 -6.48
CA PRO A 81 7.54 8.15 -7.60
C PRO A 81 7.38 8.97 -8.88
N VAL A 82 6.51 9.98 -8.86
CA VAL A 82 6.18 10.84 -10.01
C VAL A 82 6.88 12.18 -9.85
N GLU A 83 8.17 12.19 -10.07
CA GLU A 83 8.95 13.42 -10.16
C GLU A 83 8.68 14.11 -11.52
N ASN A 84 8.79 15.43 -11.54
CA ASN A 84 8.73 16.29 -12.75
C ASN A 84 7.33 16.54 -13.37
N LEU A 85 6.23 16.28 -12.70
CA LEU A 85 4.94 16.78 -13.15
C LEU A 85 4.76 18.22 -12.69
N LEU A 86 4.60 19.15 -13.63
CA LEU A 86 4.45 20.60 -13.36
C LEU A 86 3.35 20.89 -12.33
N GLN A 87 2.27 20.12 -12.35
CA GLN A 87 1.16 20.27 -11.41
C GLN A 87 1.51 19.94 -9.95
N LEU A 88 2.64 19.25 -9.69
CA LEU A 88 3.13 18.90 -8.36
C LEU A 88 4.23 19.84 -7.87
N ALA A 89 4.68 20.76 -8.71
CA ALA A 89 5.76 21.69 -8.37
C ALA A 89 5.42 22.53 -7.12
N GLY A 90 6.29 22.50 -6.12
CA GLY A 90 6.10 23.22 -4.86
C GLY A 90 5.04 22.64 -3.93
N LYS A 91 4.53 21.44 -4.21
CA LYS A 91 3.58 20.73 -3.38
C LYS A 91 4.26 19.61 -2.58
N THR A 92 3.77 19.39 -1.38
CA THR A 92 4.20 18.26 -0.53
C THR A 92 3.24 17.09 -0.70
N GLY A 93 3.77 15.91 -0.93
CA GLY A 93 2.96 14.71 -1.12
C GLY A 93 3.52 13.48 -0.42
N ARG A 94 2.70 12.46 -0.34
CA ARG A 94 3.08 11.12 0.10
C ARG A 94 2.56 10.09 -0.90
N ALA A 95 3.31 9.00 -1.07
CA ALA A 95 2.80 7.87 -1.83
C ALA A 95 2.37 6.74 -0.90
N LEU A 96 1.34 5.99 -1.30
CA LEU A 96 0.84 4.82 -0.58
C LEU A 96 0.96 3.57 -1.43
N SER A 97 1.36 2.49 -0.78
CA SER A 97 1.20 1.12 -1.26
C SER A 97 0.49 0.30 -0.20
N PHE A 98 -0.38 -0.60 -0.59
CA PHE A 98 -1.12 -1.44 0.36
C PHE A 98 -1.56 -2.76 -0.26
N SER A 99 -1.67 -3.77 0.58
CA SER A 99 -2.27 -5.04 0.21
C SER A 99 -3.12 -5.62 1.33
N ILE A 100 -4.10 -6.45 0.96
CA ILE A 100 -4.96 -7.20 1.90
C ILE A 100 -4.95 -8.67 1.50
N SER A 101 -4.79 -9.54 2.47
CA SER A 101 -4.90 -10.99 2.36
C SER A 101 -6.20 -11.38 1.64
N ARG A 102 -6.12 -12.35 0.74
CA ARG A 102 -7.23 -12.80 -0.11
C ARG A 102 -8.49 -13.13 0.70
N ALA A 103 -8.34 -13.77 1.86
CA ALA A 103 -9.45 -14.16 2.74
C ALA A 103 -10.24 -12.96 3.32
N TYR A 104 -9.64 -11.77 3.30
CA TYR A 104 -10.21 -10.55 3.87
C TYR A 104 -10.61 -9.50 2.82
N ARG A 105 -10.44 -9.80 1.53
CA ARG A 105 -10.84 -8.90 0.44
C ARG A 105 -12.36 -8.75 0.36
N ARG A 106 -12.82 -7.69 -0.32
CA ARG A 106 -14.23 -7.36 -0.59
C ARG A 106 -15.09 -7.10 0.65
N LYS A 107 -14.47 -6.92 1.82
CA LYS A 107 -15.13 -6.57 3.09
C LYS A 107 -15.03 -5.08 3.44
N GLY A 108 -14.44 -4.27 2.56
CA GLY A 108 -14.21 -2.83 2.78
C GLY A 108 -13.00 -2.50 3.67
N LEU A 109 -12.24 -3.49 4.13
CA LEU A 109 -11.14 -3.31 5.08
C LEU A 109 -9.99 -2.48 4.50
N ALA A 110 -9.64 -2.68 3.21
CA ALA A 110 -8.63 -1.84 2.55
C ALA A 110 -9.06 -0.36 2.51
N ALA A 111 -10.32 -0.09 2.17
CA ALA A 111 -10.85 1.28 2.15
C ALA A 111 -10.78 1.93 3.54
N GLU A 112 -11.11 1.17 4.59
CA GLU A 112 -11.07 1.63 5.98
C GLU A 112 -9.64 1.97 6.40
N ALA A 113 -8.68 1.08 6.16
CA ALA A 113 -7.27 1.29 6.47
C ALA A 113 -6.69 2.51 5.75
N VAL A 114 -6.86 2.56 4.43
CA VAL A 114 -6.33 3.65 3.58
C VAL A 114 -6.94 4.98 3.95
N THR A 115 -8.26 5.04 4.22
CA THR A 115 -8.93 6.27 4.64
C THR A 115 -8.38 6.82 5.96
N ALA A 116 -8.09 5.96 6.94
CA ALA A 116 -7.53 6.38 8.22
C ALA A 116 -6.15 7.03 8.05
N VAL A 117 -5.30 6.42 7.23
CA VAL A 117 -3.96 6.96 6.93
C VAL A 117 -4.04 8.26 6.13
N ILE A 118 -4.88 8.33 5.10
CA ILE A 118 -5.06 9.55 4.29
C ILE A 118 -5.51 10.73 5.16
N ARG A 119 -6.46 10.52 6.07
CA ARG A 119 -6.90 11.57 7.00
C ARG A 119 -5.74 12.09 7.83
N HIS A 120 -4.92 11.20 8.39
CA HIS A 120 -3.74 11.62 9.14
C HIS A 120 -2.76 12.42 8.30
N LEU A 121 -2.47 11.98 7.08
CA LEU A 121 -1.56 12.67 6.17
C LEU A 121 -2.05 14.09 5.85
N PHE A 122 -3.35 14.26 5.63
CA PHE A 122 -3.93 15.57 5.35
C PHE A 122 -4.08 16.45 6.59
N ASP A 123 -4.58 15.90 7.69
CA ASP A 123 -5.01 16.70 8.84
C ASP A 123 -3.85 16.98 9.81
N VAL A 124 -2.90 16.03 9.94
CA VAL A 124 -1.79 16.12 10.89
C VAL A 124 -0.47 16.47 10.20
N GLU A 125 -0.11 15.78 9.11
CA GLU A 125 1.14 16.09 8.39
C GLU A 125 1.01 17.27 7.43
N GLY A 126 -0.19 17.66 7.06
CA GLY A 126 -0.45 18.84 6.27
C GLY A 126 -0.04 18.71 4.80
N VAL A 127 0.08 17.48 4.26
CA VAL A 127 0.45 17.27 2.86
C VAL A 127 -0.63 17.81 1.92
N ASP A 128 -0.23 18.23 0.72
CA ASP A 128 -1.13 18.77 -0.30
C ASP A 128 -1.85 17.67 -1.06
N TYR A 129 -1.20 16.50 -1.22
CA TYR A 129 -1.77 15.37 -1.96
C TYR A 129 -1.25 14.02 -1.49
N VAL A 130 -1.98 12.99 -1.84
CA VAL A 130 -1.57 11.57 -1.71
C VAL A 130 -1.59 10.92 -3.09
N ASN A 131 -0.49 10.25 -3.45
CA ASN A 131 -0.38 9.43 -4.66
C ASN A 131 -0.50 7.95 -4.31
N SER A 132 -1.08 7.16 -5.19
CA SER A 132 -1.07 5.69 -5.11
C SER A 132 -1.33 5.12 -6.49
N GLY A 133 -0.64 4.06 -6.87
CA GLY A 133 -0.76 3.44 -8.17
C GLY A 133 -1.31 2.01 -8.13
N TYR A 134 -1.66 1.50 -9.29
CA TYR A 134 -2.03 0.11 -9.50
C TYR A 134 -1.64 -0.36 -10.92
N LEU A 135 -1.38 -1.65 -11.08
CA LEU A 135 -1.15 -2.21 -12.40
C LEU A 135 -2.44 -2.20 -13.23
N ASP A 136 -2.35 -1.91 -14.51
CA ASP A 136 -3.48 -1.68 -15.43
C ASP A 136 -4.53 -2.80 -15.42
N PHE A 137 -4.09 -4.03 -15.19
CA PHE A 137 -4.97 -5.21 -15.06
C PHE A 137 -5.55 -5.42 -13.65
N ASN A 138 -5.15 -4.61 -12.63
CA ASN A 138 -5.62 -4.75 -11.24
C ASN A 138 -6.96 -4.02 -11.03
N ALA A 139 -8.04 -4.61 -11.57
CA ALA A 139 -9.38 -4.03 -11.48
C ALA A 139 -9.86 -3.77 -10.04
N PRO A 140 -9.63 -4.67 -9.04
CA PRO A 140 -10.01 -4.39 -7.65
C PRO A 140 -9.34 -3.14 -7.07
N SER A 141 -8.07 -2.90 -7.38
CA SER A 141 -7.35 -1.70 -6.93
C SER A 141 -7.87 -0.45 -7.61
N ARG A 142 -8.16 -0.51 -8.93
CA ARG A 142 -8.80 0.59 -9.67
C ARG A 142 -10.13 1.00 -9.02
N GLU A 143 -11.01 0.05 -8.74
CA GLU A 143 -12.30 0.30 -8.11
C GLU A 143 -12.14 0.96 -6.72
N LEU A 144 -11.17 0.50 -5.95
CA LEU A 144 -10.88 1.07 -4.64
C LEU A 144 -10.39 2.53 -4.74
N HIS A 145 -9.44 2.82 -5.64
CA HIS A 145 -8.95 4.18 -5.85
C HIS A 145 -10.08 5.13 -6.26
N GLN A 146 -10.94 4.71 -7.20
CA GLN A 146 -12.10 5.49 -7.63
C GLN A 146 -13.07 5.74 -6.46
N LYS A 147 -13.38 4.72 -5.67
CA LYS A 147 -14.24 4.84 -4.49
C LYS A 147 -13.68 5.80 -3.44
N LEU A 148 -12.36 5.86 -3.28
CA LEU A 148 -11.68 6.78 -2.37
C LEU A 148 -11.54 8.21 -2.92
N GLY A 149 -11.95 8.44 -4.17
CA GLY A 149 -11.93 9.76 -4.80
C GLY A 149 -10.61 10.13 -5.46
N PHE A 150 -9.71 9.17 -5.65
CA PHE A 150 -8.51 9.40 -6.45
C PHE A 150 -8.85 9.65 -7.91
N THR A 151 -8.10 10.54 -8.53
CA THR A 151 -8.18 10.86 -9.96
C THR A 151 -6.90 10.42 -10.67
N TYR A 152 -6.99 10.24 -11.99
CA TYR A 152 -5.84 9.87 -12.82
C TYR A 152 -4.75 10.95 -12.76
N LEU A 153 -3.52 10.54 -12.58
CA LEU A 153 -2.35 11.41 -12.60
C LEU A 153 -1.48 11.19 -13.85
N THR A 154 -0.98 9.98 -14.02
CA THR A 154 -0.14 9.58 -15.16
C THR A 154 -0.08 8.06 -15.32
N THR A 155 0.58 7.61 -16.38
CA THR A 155 0.86 6.20 -16.63
C THR A 155 2.37 6.02 -16.72
N GLN A 156 2.89 4.98 -16.08
CA GLN A 156 4.30 4.61 -16.12
C GLN A 156 4.44 3.16 -16.60
N SER A 157 5.43 2.91 -17.44
CA SER A 157 5.83 1.55 -17.79
C SER A 157 7.17 1.24 -17.14
N PHE A 158 7.28 0.06 -16.58
CA PHE A 158 8.53 -0.44 -16.01
C PHE A 158 8.69 -1.93 -16.31
N ARG A 159 9.93 -2.38 -16.31
CA ARG A 159 10.25 -3.79 -16.51
C ARG A 159 10.97 -4.31 -15.29
N ARG A 160 10.54 -5.45 -14.80
CA ARG A 160 11.35 -6.21 -13.84
C ARG A 160 12.55 -6.82 -14.55
N GLU A 161 13.64 -7.00 -13.82
CA GLU A 161 14.78 -7.78 -14.30
C GLU A 161 14.26 -9.16 -14.76
N ASP A 162 14.51 -9.53 -15.99
CA ASP A 162 14.02 -10.78 -16.63
C ASP A 162 12.49 -10.98 -16.67
N GLY A 163 11.69 -9.95 -16.45
CA GLY A 163 10.23 -10.01 -16.45
C GLY A 163 9.56 -9.29 -17.62
N PRO A 164 8.23 -9.42 -17.74
CA PRO A 164 7.45 -8.65 -18.71
C PRO A 164 7.47 -7.16 -18.36
N GLU A 165 7.24 -6.34 -19.38
CA GLU A 165 6.90 -4.94 -19.17
C GLU A 165 5.54 -4.81 -18.49
N LEU A 166 5.47 -4.01 -17.44
CA LEU A 166 4.28 -3.75 -16.66
C LEU A 166 3.90 -2.28 -16.78
N THR A 167 2.60 -2.01 -16.75
CA THR A 167 2.04 -0.67 -16.80
C THR A 167 1.38 -0.33 -15.47
N SER A 168 1.85 0.71 -14.81
CA SER A 168 1.24 1.28 -13.60
C SER A 168 0.41 2.50 -13.95
N ILE A 169 -0.79 2.54 -13.43
CA ILE A 169 -1.68 3.71 -13.47
C ILE A 169 -1.52 4.45 -12.15
N GLU A 170 -0.93 5.62 -12.21
CA GLU A 170 -0.73 6.47 -11.04
C GLU A 170 -1.94 7.36 -10.83
N MET A 171 -2.40 7.39 -9.60
CA MET A 171 -3.59 8.12 -9.16
C MET A 171 -3.22 9.14 -8.09
N ILE A 172 -3.98 10.22 -8.01
CA ILE A 172 -3.76 11.29 -7.04
C ILE A 172 -5.05 11.67 -6.33
N LEU A 173 -4.93 11.93 -5.03
CA LEU A 173 -5.97 12.52 -4.22
C LEU A 173 -5.46 13.84 -3.62
N TRP A 174 -6.13 14.94 -3.93
CA TRP A 174 -5.80 16.27 -3.40
C TRP A 174 -6.49 16.49 -2.06
N LYS A 175 -5.79 17.19 -1.17
CA LYS A 175 -6.42 17.75 0.03
C LYS A 175 -7.51 18.74 -0.40
N LYS A 176 -8.69 18.60 0.17
CA LYS A 176 -9.82 19.50 -0.05
C LYS A 176 -9.76 20.72 0.88
#